data_0ab93c21019cb796fb5d5fa441e2e23d
#
_entry.id   0ab93c21019cb796fb5d5fa441e2e23d
#
_cell.length_a   1.000
_cell.length_b   1.000
_cell.length_c   1.000
_cell.angle_alpha   90.00
_cell.angle_beta   90.00
_cell.angle_gamma   90.00
#
_symmetry.space_group_name_H-M   'P 1'
#
loop_
_entity.id
_entity.type
_entity.pdbx_description
1 polymer ?
#
loop_
_entity_poly.entity_id
_entity_poly.type
_entity_poly.pdbx_seq_one_letter_code
_entity_poly.pdbx_strand_id
1 'polypeptide(L)'
;MAHIHPTALVDPAARVAADAMVGAYSIIGAGVEIGEGTIIGPHVVVTGRTAIGKRNRIFQFASIGDIPQDRKYGGEPTTTTIGDDNVFREYVSIHAGTAQDRGDTKIGNGNLFLAYTHVAHDCVVGNFTTFSNNAQIAGHVRIDDWVVMGAYSGVHQFGRVGVHAMVGTFAAVLGDVPPFTTVSGFPAKPHGTNNEGLRRRGFTSDQILEVRRAYKALYRENLTLEDARAKIAAAAVNAPVLAPLVEFLAVPGRGIVR
;
A
#
# COMPACT_ATOMS: atom_id res chain seq x y z
N MET A 1 23.66 22.09 3.48
CA MET A 1 23.60 21.28 4.73
C MET A 1 22.15 21.04 5.04
N ALA A 2 21.79 19.84 5.54
CA ALA A 2 20.41 19.52 5.91
C ALA A 2 19.85 20.58 6.89
N HIS A 3 18.57 20.90 6.73
CA HIS A 3 17.87 21.84 7.61
C HIS A 3 17.30 21.08 8.82
N ILE A 4 18.16 20.82 9.82
CA ILE A 4 17.79 20.08 11.03
C ILE A 4 17.45 21.10 12.13
N HIS A 5 16.23 21.00 12.68
CA HIS A 5 15.82 21.86 13.81
C HIS A 5 16.69 21.59 15.05
N PRO A 6 17.12 22.60 15.82
CA PRO A 6 18.03 22.41 16.96
C PRO A 6 17.52 21.45 18.06
N THR A 7 16.20 21.25 18.14
CA THR A 7 15.60 20.32 19.12
C THR A 7 15.35 18.92 18.56
N ALA A 8 15.68 18.66 17.30
CA ALA A 8 15.61 17.32 16.72
C ALA A 8 16.77 16.46 17.23
N LEU A 9 16.49 15.19 17.51
CA LEU A 9 17.50 14.20 17.88
C LEU A 9 17.83 13.34 16.66
N VAL A 10 18.94 13.66 16.01
CA VAL A 10 19.42 12.91 14.83
C VAL A 10 20.68 12.16 15.21
N ASP A 11 20.65 10.83 15.09
CA ASP A 11 21.81 9.99 15.39
C ASP A 11 22.95 10.33 14.41
N PRO A 12 24.21 10.44 14.87
CA PRO A 12 25.35 10.75 14.02
C PRO A 12 25.60 9.74 12.88
N ALA A 13 25.11 8.51 13.01
CA ALA A 13 25.20 7.48 11.98
C ALA A 13 24.06 7.56 10.93
N ALA A 14 23.02 8.36 11.16
CA ALA A 14 21.96 8.59 10.20
C ALA A 14 22.48 9.33 8.96
N ARG A 15 21.98 8.97 7.79
CA ARG A 15 22.31 9.66 6.52
C ARG A 15 21.15 10.53 6.08
N VAL A 16 21.31 11.85 6.22
CA VAL A 16 20.28 12.83 5.85
C VAL A 16 20.80 13.66 4.67
N ALA A 17 20.09 13.68 3.55
CA ALA A 17 20.48 14.46 2.37
C ALA A 17 20.58 15.95 2.68
N ALA A 18 21.47 16.63 1.97
CA ALA A 18 21.86 18.01 2.27
C ALA A 18 20.73 19.05 2.16
N ASP A 19 19.68 18.75 1.43
CA ASP A 19 18.49 19.58 1.23
C ASP A 19 17.22 19.03 1.92
N ALA A 20 17.38 17.96 2.70
CA ALA A 20 16.27 17.44 3.50
C ALA A 20 16.03 18.31 4.75
N MET A 21 14.78 18.30 5.23
CA MET A 21 14.37 19.05 6.41
C MET A 21 13.93 18.09 7.53
N VAL A 22 14.37 18.38 8.78
CA VAL A 22 13.96 17.63 9.97
C VAL A 22 13.40 18.62 10.99
N GLY A 23 12.11 18.50 11.30
CA GLY A 23 11.35 19.38 12.19
C GLY A 23 11.67 19.18 13.67
N ALA A 24 11.14 20.11 14.47
CA ALA A 24 11.35 20.14 15.91
C ALA A 24 10.93 18.84 16.63
N TYR A 25 11.73 18.40 17.61
CA TYR A 25 11.45 17.25 18.47
C TYR A 25 11.30 15.92 17.73
N SER A 26 11.75 15.84 16.48
CA SER A 26 11.77 14.58 15.72
C SER A 26 12.98 13.74 16.11
N ILE A 27 12.84 12.43 16.04
CA ILE A 27 13.88 11.45 16.36
C ILE A 27 14.22 10.66 15.09
N ILE A 28 15.50 10.69 14.71
CA ILE A 28 16.03 9.96 13.54
C ILE A 28 17.11 8.99 14.03
N GLY A 29 16.85 7.69 13.94
CA GLY A 29 17.74 6.64 14.44
C GLY A 29 18.97 6.37 13.56
N ALA A 30 19.93 5.64 14.09
CA ALA A 30 21.24 5.36 13.49
C ALA A 30 21.19 4.69 12.10
N GLY A 31 20.23 3.79 11.88
CA GLY A 31 20.10 3.04 10.61
C GLY A 31 19.23 3.73 9.56
N VAL A 32 18.91 5.02 9.73
CA VAL A 32 17.99 5.76 8.88
C VAL A 32 18.72 6.48 7.77
N GLU A 33 18.14 6.40 6.56
CA GLU A 33 18.55 7.17 5.38
C GLU A 33 17.39 8.01 4.89
N ILE A 34 17.62 9.31 4.68
CA ILE A 34 16.61 10.27 4.21
C ILE A 34 17.10 10.91 2.91
N GLY A 35 16.35 10.71 1.82
CA GLY A 35 16.65 11.23 0.48
C GLY A 35 16.38 12.71 0.29
N GLU A 36 16.83 13.22 -0.84
CA GLU A 36 16.79 14.62 -1.26
C GLU A 36 15.39 15.21 -1.24
N GLY A 37 15.24 16.45 -0.78
CA GLY A 37 13.98 17.19 -0.75
C GLY A 37 12.91 16.61 0.18
N THR A 38 13.22 15.58 0.98
CA THR A 38 12.28 15.00 1.93
C THR A 38 12.10 15.90 3.14
N ILE A 39 10.85 16.10 3.55
CA ILE A 39 10.46 16.95 4.68
C ILE A 39 9.89 16.08 5.80
N ILE A 40 10.60 16.01 6.90
CA ILE A 40 10.16 15.41 8.16
C ILE A 40 9.55 16.54 9.02
N GLY A 41 8.26 16.43 9.35
CA GLY A 41 7.55 17.36 10.24
C GLY A 41 8.05 17.30 11.69
N PRO A 42 7.45 18.08 12.60
CA PRO A 42 7.81 18.01 14.02
C PRO A 42 7.27 16.72 14.67
N HIS A 43 7.93 16.25 15.75
CA HIS A 43 7.50 15.09 16.54
C HIS A 43 7.34 13.79 15.73
N VAL A 44 8.12 13.61 14.67
CA VAL A 44 8.17 12.38 13.89
C VAL A 44 9.25 11.46 14.44
N VAL A 45 8.97 10.17 14.48
CA VAL A 45 9.94 9.14 14.85
C VAL A 45 10.25 8.27 13.64
N VAL A 46 11.52 8.22 13.24
CA VAL A 46 12.01 7.30 12.19
C VAL A 46 13.14 6.48 12.80
N THR A 47 12.98 5.17 12.85
CA THR A 47 13.92 4.26 13.51
C THR A 47 14.23 3.03 12.64
N GLY A 48 14.95 2.07 13.20
CA GLY A 48 15.33 0.83 12.53
C GLY A 48 16.25 1.06 11.33
N ARG A 49 16.32 0.08 10.45
CA ARG A 49 17.01 0.16 9.17
C ARG A 49 16.03 0.65 8.11
N THR A 50 15.80 1.96 8.09
CA THR A 50 14.77 2.60 7.27
C THR A 50 15.39 3.47 6.20
N ALA A 51 15.10 3.15 4.94
CA ALA A 51 15.47 4.00 3.80
C ALA A 51 14.23 4.73 3.28
N ILE A 52 14.28 6.06 3.27
CA ILE A 52 13.24 6.96 2.74
C ILE A 52 13.81 7.66 1.51
N GLY A 53 13.15 7.52 0.37
CA GLY A 53 13.51 8.16 -0.89
C GLY A 53 13.38 9.69 -0.87
N LYS A 54 13.18 10.27 -2.06
CA LYS A 54 13.21 11.71 -2.30
C LYS A 54 11.82 12.34 -2.19
N ARG A 55 11.76 13.63 -1.85
CA ARG A 55 10.56 14.49 -1.87
C ARG A 55 9.36 13.93 -1.11
N ASN A 56 9.60 13.08 -0.13
CA ASN A 56 8.54 12.63 0.77
C ASN A 56 8.15 13.74 1.75
N ARG A 57 6.89 13.72 2.18
CA ARG A 57 6.38 14.63 3.22
C ARG A 57 5.79 13.81 4.35
N ILE A 58 6.39 13.91 5.53
CA ILE A 58 6.01 13.16 6.72
C ILE A 58 5.54 14.14 7.78
N PHE A 59 4.28 14.02 8.17
CA PHE A 59 3.63 14.94 9.12
C PHE A 59 3.84 14.48 10.56
N GLN A 60 3.53 15.36 11.48
CA GLN A 60 3.73 15.18 12.92
C GLN A 60 3.12 13.88 13.46
N PHE A 61 3.79 13.32 14.46
CA PHE A 61 3.41 12.10 15.19
C PHE A 61 3.38 10.82 14.33
N ALA A 62 3.95 10.83 13.14
CA ALA A 62 4.19 9.60 12.39
C ALA A 62 5.31 8.77 13.04
N SER A 63 5.16 7.43 13.01
CA SER A 63 6.16 6.46 13.45
C SER A 63 6.51 5.54 12.29
N ILE A 64 7.77 5.56 11.85
CA ILE A 64 8.20 4.85 10.64
C ILE A 64 9.42 3.97 10.96
N GLY A 65 9.33 2.70 10.55
CA GLY A 65 10.43 1.74 10.65
C GLY A 65 10.62 1.14 12.03
N ASP A 66 9.64 1.28 12.90
CA ASP A 66 9.68 0.68 14.24
C ASP A 66 9.56 -0.85 14.17
N ILE A 67 9.87 -1.50 15.28
CA ILE A 67 9.81 -2.96 15.41
C ILE A 67 8.41 -3.49 15.03
N PRO A 68 8.33 -4.65 14.37
CA PRO A 68 7.03 -5.21 13.98
C PRO A 68 6.18 -5.59 15.18
N GLN A 69 4.87 -5.41 15.08
CA GLN A 69 3.89 -5.89 16.07
C GLN A 69 3.64 -7.40 15.87
N ASP A 70 4.68 -8.18 15.91
CA ASP A 70 4.62 -9.65 15.83
C ASP A 70 5.30 -10.26 17.05
N ARG A 71 4.60 -11.16 17.74
CA ARG A 71 5.13 -11.88 18.93
C ARG A 71 6.34 -12.76 18.62
N LYS A 72 6.56 -13.13 17.36
CA LYS A 72 7.67 -13.96 16.92
C LYS A 72 8.94 -13.15 16.65
N TYR A 73 8.84 -11.83 16.56
CA TYR A 73 10.00 -10.99 16.32
C TYR A 73 10.97 -11.02 17.52
N GLY A 74 12.19 -11.43 17.27
CA GLY A 74 13.25 -11.60 18.27
C GLY A 74 14.33 -10.51 18.23
N GLY A 75 14.16 -9.43 17.46
CA GLY A 75 15.16 -8.38 17.30
C GLY A 75 16.03 -8.54 16.04
N GLU A 76 15.59 -9.32 15.07
CA GLU A 76 16.31 -9.55 13.82
C GLU A 76 16.46 -8.26 13.00
N PRO A 77 17.55 -8.13 12.23
CA PRO A 77 17.85 -6.91 11.48
C PRO A 77 17.01 -6.81 10.20
N THR A 78 15.76 -6.43 10.35
CA THR A 78 14.82 -6.24 9.25
C THR A 78 14.73 -4.77 8.81
N THR A 79 14.09 -4.49 7.67
CA THR A 79 14.15 -3.21 7.00
C THR A 79 12.78 -2.62 6.69
N THR A 80 12.77 -1.32 6.44
CA THR A 80 11.66 -0.58 5.84
C THR A 80 12.19 0.24 4.67
N THR A 81 11.61 0.06 3.49
CA THR A 81 12.02 0.77 2.28
C THR A 81 10.86 1.59 1.73
N ILE A 82 11.06 2.90 1.59
CA ILE A 82 10.06 3.85 1.10
C ILE A 82 10.63 4.56 -0.13
N GLY A 83 9.87 4.58 -1.22
CA GLY A 83 10.21 5.28 -2.46
C GLY A 83 10.06 6.79 -2.36
N ASP A 84 9.79 7.42 -3.49
CA ASP A 84 9.77 8.86 -3.68
C ASP A 84 8.34 9.44 -3.64
N ASP A 85 8.23 10.76 -3.40
CA ASP A 85 7.01 11.55 -3.58
C ASP A 85 5.79 11.10 -2.76
N ASN A 86 6.00 10.39 -1.64
CA ASN A 86 4.91 9.96 -0.77
C ASN A 86 4.54 11.04 0.25
N VAL A 87 3.27 11.02 0.65
CA VAL A 87 2.75 11.87 1.73
C VAL A 87 2.22 10.98 2.85
N PHE A 88 2.83 11.10 4.04
CA PHE A 88 2.39 10.43 5.25
C PHE A 88 1.82 11.48 6.21
N ARG A 89 0.53 11.44 6.41
CA ARG A 89 -0.16 12.38 7.30
C ARG A 89 0.08 12.00 8.78
N GLU A 90 -0.47 12.77 9.64
CA GLU A 90 -0.31 12.66 11.09
C GLU A 90 -0.73 11.29 11.63
N TYR A 91 0.02 10.77 12.60
CA TYR A 91 -0.22 9.48 13.26
C TYR A 91 -0.16 8.25 12.34
N VAL A 92 0.45 8.35 11.18
CA VAL A 92 0.73 7.18 10.34
C VAL A 92 1.77 6.29 11.03
N SER A 93 1.56 4.97 11.00
CA SER A 93 2.54 4.01 11.50
C SER A 93 2.92 2.98 10.43
N ILE A 94 4.23 2.72 10.29
CA ILE A 94 4.79 1.76 9.33
C ILE A 94 5.84 0.96 10.07
N HIS A 95 5.68 -0.36 10.11
CA HIS A 95 6.59 -1.27 10.81
C HIS A 95 7.56 -1.96 9.86
N ALA A 96 8.74 -2.29 10.35
CA ALA A 96 9.74 -3.05 9.62
C ALA A 96 9.26 -4.48 9.34
N GLY A 97 9.91 -5.18 8.42
CA GLY A 97 9.61 -6.58 8.11
C GLY A 97 9.99 -7.55 9.22
N THR A 98 9.76 -8.85 9.01
CA THR A 98 10.12 -9.93 9.92
C THR A 98 11.02 -10.95 9.23
N ALA A 99 11.88 -11.64 9.99
CA ALA A 99 12.78 -12.66 9.46
C ALA A 99 12.02 -13.91 8.94
N GLN A 100 10.77 -14.08 9.31
CA GLN A 100 9.93 -15.20 8.89
C GLN A 100 9.43 -15.09 7.44
N ASP A 101 9.55 -13.92 6.81
CA ASP A 101 9.18 -13.70 5.42
C ASP A 101 10.31 -12.92 4.70
N ARG A 102 10.04 -11.77 4.19
CA ARG A 102 10.95 -10.99 3.34
C ARG A 102 12.00 -10.19 4.11
N GLY A 103 11.76 -9.98 5.39
CA GLY A 103 12.58 -9.09 6.20
C GLY A 103 12.46 -7.60 5.83
N ASP A 104 11.53 -7.23 4.96
CA ASP A 104 11.37 -5.87 4.44
C ASP A 104 9.90 -5.49 4.28
N THR A 105 9.51 -4.34 4.82
CA THR A 105 8.26 -3.67 4.49
C THR A 105 8.55 -2.62 3.43
N LYS A 106 7.83 -2.69 2.30
CA LYS A 106 8.14 -1.89 1.13
C LYS A 106 6.97 -1.01 0.69
N ILE A 107 7.26 0.27 0.46
CA ILE A 107 6.32 1.26 -0.06
C ILE A 107 6.92 1.88 -1.33
N GLY A 108 6.14 1.90 -2.41
CA GLY A 108 6.50 2.51 -3.69
C GLY A 108 6.46 4.04 -3.66
N ASN A 109 6.05 4.64 -4.77
CA ASN A 109 6.15 6.07 -5.01
C ASN A 109 4.77 6.73 -5.11
N GLY A 110 4.70 8.03 -4.81
CA GLY A 110 3.53 8.85 -5.07
C GLY A 110 2.29 8.50 -4.26
N ASN A 111 2.44 7.81 -3.14
CA ASN A 111 1.34 7.35 -2.31
C ASN A 111 0.87 8.43 -1.33
N LEU A 112 -0.42 8.40 -1.01
CA LEU A 112 -1.04 9.26 -0.01
C LEU A 112 -1.59 8.43 1.15
N PHE A 113 -0.98 8.52 2.32
CA PHE A 113 -1.45 7.92 3.56
C PHE A 113 -2.08 9.01 4.43
N LEU A 114 -3.40 8.98 4.58
CA LEU A 114 -4.11 9.92 5.44
C LEU A 114 -3.95 9.54 6.92
N ALA A 115 -4.42 10.41 7.80
CA ALA A 115 -4.19 10.29 9.24
C ALA A 115 -4.63 8.94 9.82
N TYR A 116 -3.82 8.44 10.77
CA TYR A 116 -4.04 7.18 11.50
C TYR A 116 -4.01 5.91 10.64
N THR A 117 -3.43 5.95 9.44
CA THR A 117 -3.25 4.72 8.65
C THR A 117 -2.11 3.87 9.21
N HIS A 118 -2.24 2.54 9.04
CA HIS A 118 -1.23 1.58 9.50
C HIS A 118 -0.82 0.63 8.38
N VAL A 119 0.48 0.46 8.24
CA VAL A 119 1.11 -0.55 7.39
C VAL A 119 1.91 -1.50 8.30
N ALA A 120 1.42 -2.73 8.44
CA ALA A 120 2.12 -3.74 9.23
C ALA A 120 3.36 -4.29 8.51
N HIS A 121 4.07 -5.16 9.20
CA HIS A 121 5.31 -5.80 8.76
C HIS A 121 5.16 -6.60 7.45
N ASP A 122 6.22 -6.69 6.66
CA ASP A 122 6.32 -7.47 5.41
C ASP A 122 5.30 -7.08 4.33
N CYS A 123 4.61 -5.94 4.47
CA CYS A 123 3.70 -5.44 3.46
C CYS A 123 4.45 -4.90 2.24
N VAL A 124 3.82 -5.04 1.07
CA VAL A 124 4.25 -4.40 -0.17
C VAL A 124 3.15 -3.49 -0.66
N VAL A 125 3.42 -2.21 -0.71
CA VAL A 125 2.53 -1.19 -1.29
C VAL A 125 3.15 -0.67 -2.57
N GLY A 126 2.40 -0.72 -3.66
CA GLY A 126 2.80 -0.21 -4.97
C GLY A 126 2.84 1.32 -5.03
N ASN A 127 2.50 1.86 -6.20
CA ASN A 127 2.61 3.28 -6.47
C ASN A 127 1.24 3.94 -6.59
N PHE A 128 1.18 5.26 -6.31
CA PHE A 128 0.00 6.09 -6.50
C PHE A 128 -1.25 5.60 -5.77
N THR A 129 -1.07 4.91 -4.64
CA THR A 129 -2.18 4.44 -3.80
C THR A 129 -2.69 5.55 -2.89
N THR A 130 -3.92 5.42 -2.45
CA THR A 130 -4.51 6.30 -1.44
C THR A 130 -5.07 5.47 -0.30
N PHE A 131 -4.56 5.71 0.91
CA PHE A 131 -5.09 5.17 2.15
C PHE A 131 -5.86 6.26 2.87
N SER A 132 -7.18 6.15 2.93
CA SER A 132 -8.00 7.11 3.68
C SER A 132 -7.82 6.93 5.18
N ASN A 133 -8.31 7.89 5.97
CA ASN A 133 -8.16 7.91 7.42
C ASN A 133 -8.50 6.56 8.08
N ASN A 134 -7.63 6.08 8.97
CA ASN A 134 -7.78 4.81 9.68
C ASN A 134 -7.84 3.56 8.79
N ALA A 135 -7.44 3.62 7.53
CA ALA A 135 -7.27 2.43 6.71
C ALA A 135 -6.05 1.65 7.18
N GLN A 136 -6.17 0.32 7.31
CA GLN A 136 -5.13 -0.52 7.88
C GLN A 136 -4.89 -1.78 7.06
N ILE A 137 -3.63 -2.19 6.96
CA ILE A 137 -3.27 -3.47 6.36
C ILE A 137 -2.44 -4.28 7.35
N ALA A 138 -2.87 -5.53 7.55
CA ALA A 138 -2.18 -6.47 8.41
C ALA A 138 -0.90 -7.00 7.74
N GLY A 139 -0.10 -7.79 8.45
CA GLY A 139 1.18 -8.30 7.94
C GLY A 139 1.08 -9.06 6.63
N HIS A 140 2.14 -8.96 5.80
CA HIS A 140 2.28 -9.66 4.51
C HIS A 140 1.24 -9.27 3.44
N VAL A 141 0.52 -8.18 3.61
CA VAL A 141 -0.46 -7.70 2.62
C VAL A 141 0.25 -7.09 1.42
N ARG A 142 -0.27 -7.36 0.23
CA ARG A 142 0.16 -6.72 -1.01
C ARG A 142 -0.93 -5.81 -1.54
N ILE A 143 -0.60 -4.55 -1.74
CA ILE A 143 -1.43 -3.54 -2.38
C ILE A 143 -0.76 -3.13 -3.68
N ASP A 144 -1.41 -3.37 -4.80
CA ASP A 144 -0.87 -2.99 -6.11
C ASP A 144 -1.11 -1.49 -6.40
N ASP A 145 -0.62 -1.02 -7.54
CA ASP A 145 -0.66 0.39 -7.94
C ASP A 145 -2.10 0.92 -8.04
N TRP A 146 -2.27 2.20 -7.76
CA TRP A 146 -3.54 2.92 -7.92
C TRP A 146 -4.71 2.40 -7.08
N VAL A 147 -4.46 1.58 -6.08
CA VAL A 147 -5.49 1.14 -5.13
C VAL A 147 -5.95 2.30 -4.26
N VAL A 148 -7.26 2.33 -4.00
CA VAL A 148 -7.86 3.24 -3.02
C VAL A 148 -8.41 2.43 -1.85
N MET A 149 -7.88 2.69 -0.66
CA MET A 149 -8.39 2.15 0.61
C MET A 149 -9.31 3.19 1.25
N GLY A 150 -10.58 2.87 1.40
CA GLY A 150 -11.58 3.72 2.07
C GLY A 150 -11.31 3.86 3.57
N ALA A 151 -11.86 4.91 4.17
CA ALA A 151 -11.67 5.16 5.61
C ALA A 151 -12.15 3.97 6.46
N TYR A 152 -11.39 3.66 7.53
CA TYR A 152 -11.68 2.53 8.43
C TYR A 152 -11.78 1.17 7.74
N SER A 153 -11.24 1.02 6.54
CA SER A 153 -11.13 -0.29 5.90
C SER A 153 -9.92 -1.06 6.42
N GLY A 154 -10.01 -2.39 6.36
CA GLY A 154 -8.93 -3.27 6.77
C GLY A 154 -8.74 -4.44 5.82
N VAL A 155 -7.47 -4.84 5.60
CA VAL A 155 -7.11 -6.03 4.83
C VAL A 155 -6.46 -7.04 5.74
N HIS A 156 -7.01 -8.25 5.76
CA HIS A 156 -6.48 -9.37 6.55
C HIS A 156 -5.09 -9.79 6.05
N GLN A 157 -4.26 -10.29 6.96
CA GLN A 157 -2.90 -10.73 6.65
C GLN A 157 -2.82 -11.68 5.43
N PHE A 158 -1.75 -11.54 4.64
CA PHE A 158 -1.53 -12.25 3.37
C PHE A 158 -2.55 -11.93 2.26
N GLY A 159 -3.43 -10.96 2.45
CA GLY A 159 -4.38 -10.52 1.43
C GLY A 159 -3.72 -9.73 0.31
N ARG A 160 -4.28 -9.81 -0.88
CA ARG A 160 -3.84 -9.03 -2.04
C ARG A 160 -4.95 -8.13 -2.55
N VAL A 161 -4.61 -6.89 -2.87
CA VAL A 161 -5.55 -5.94 -3.49
C VAL A 161 -4.95 -5.51 -4.82
N GLY A 162 -5.58 -5.94 -5.91
CA GLY A 162 -5.08 -5.75 -7.26
C GLY A 162 -5.19 -4.32 -7.78
N VAL A 163 -4.43 -4.02 -8.82
CA VAL A 163 -4.28 -2.69 -9.41
C VAL A 163 -5.64 -2.03 -9.71
N HIS A 164 -5.74 -0.73 -9.45
CA HIS A 164 -6.96 0.08 -9.61
C HIS A 164 -8.19 -0.40 -8.82
N ALA A 165 -8.06 -1.34 -7.89
CA ALA A 165 -9.18 -1.73 -7.03
C ALA A 165 -9.54 -0.62 -6.04
N MET A 166 -10.77 -0.67 -5.54
CA MET A 166 -11.26 0.23 -4.50
C MET A 166 -11.86 -0.58 -3.36
N VAL A 167 -11.34 -0.38 -2.17
CA VAL A 167 -11.90 -0.91 -0.93
C VAL A 167 -12.76 0.18 -0.29
N GLY A 168 -14.04 -0.08 -0.13
CA GLY A 168 -14.98 0.90 0.42
C GLY A 168 -14.74 1.22 1.89
N THR A 169 -15.33 2.30 2.36
CA THR A 169 -15.31 2.71 3.79
C THR A 169 -15.86 1.59 4.68
N PHE A 170 -15.24 1.34 5.84
CA PHE A 170 -15.57 0.27 6.80
C PHE A 170 -15.54 -1.15 6.23
N ALA A 171 -14.91 -1.39 5.11
CA ALA A 171 -14.82 -2.73 4.55
C ALA A 171 -13.78 -3.59 5.27
N ALA A 172 -14.14 -4.85 5.58
CA ALA A 172 -13.21 -5.86 6.10
C ALA A 172 -12.88 -6.89 5.00
N VAL A 173 -11.72 -6.78 4.42
CA VAL A 173 -11.24 -7.64 3.32
C VAL A 173 -10.59 -8.89 3.90
N LEU A 174 -11.23 -10.04 3.75
CA LEU A 174 -10.75 -11.34 4.27
C LEU A 174 -10.13 -12.23 3.17
N GLY A 175 -10.38 -11.95 1.90
CA GLY A 175 -9.83 -12.63 0.73
C GLY A 175 -9.13 -11.64 -0.21
N ASP A 176 -8.66 -12.12 -1.36
CA ASP A 176 -8.01 -11.29 -2.36
C ASP A 176 -9.03 -10.44 -3.13
N VAL A 177 -8.71 -9.19 -3.39
CA VAL A 177 -9.52 -8.27 -4.20
C VAL A 177 -8.92 -8.19 -5.60
N PRO A 178 -9.59 -8.71 -6.64
CA PRO A 178 -9.07 -8.66 -8.00
C PRO A 178 -8.91 -7.23 -8.53
N PRO A 179 -8.01 -7.00 -9.48
CA PRO A 179 -7.85 -5.71 -10.18
C PRO A 179 -9.18 -5.10 -10.62
N PHE A 180 -9.25 -3.78 -10.59
CA PHE A 180 -10.39 -2.97 -11.04
C PHE A 180 -11.68 -3.11 -10.23
N THR A 181 -11.72 -4.01 -9.24
CA THR A 181 -12.93 -4.34 -8.47
C THR A 181 -13.16 -3.34 -7.34
N THR A 182 -14.40 -2.94 -7.15
CA THR A 182 -14.86 -2.23 -5.95
C THR A 182 -15.47 -3.24 -4.97
N VAL A 183 -14.99 -3.23 -3.72
CA VAL A 183 -15.50 -4.07 -2.63
C VAL A 183 -15.97 -3.22 -1.47
N SER A 184 -16.99 -3.66 -0.73
CA SER A 184 -17.42 -3.02 0.51
C SER A 184 -18.12 -4.01 1.43
N GLY A 185 -18.35 -3.64 2.68
CA GLY A 185 -19.06 -4.43 3.68
C GLY A 185 -18.16 -5.21 4.63
N PHE A 186 -18.79 -5.91 5.58
CA PHE A 186 -18.17 -6.72 6.62
C PHE A 186 -18.84 -8.11 6.70
N PRO A 187 -18.24 -9.18 6.13
CA PRO A 187 -17.05 -9.20 5.28
C PRO A 187 -17.24 -8.47 3.95
N ALA A 188 -16.15 -8.02 3.35
CA ALA A 188 -16.18 -7.30 2.09
C ALA A 188 -16.64 -8.20 0.94
N LYS A 189 -17.57 -7.68 0.12
CA LYS A 189 -18.11 -8.34 -1.08
C LYS A 189 -17.92 -7.46 -2.32
N PRO A 190 -17.86 -8.06 -3.54
CA PRO A 190 -17.74 -7.30 -4.78
C PRO A 190 -19.04 -6.59 -5.14
N HIS A 191 -18.96 -5.28 -5.37
CA HIS A 191 -20.10 -4.42 -5.73
C HIS A 191 -20.06 -3.90 -7.17
N GLY A 192 -18.95 -4.07 -7.88
CA GLY A 192 -18.77 -3.60 -9.24
C GLY A 192 -17.33 -3.34 -9.59
N THR A 193 -17.13 -2.54 -10.61
CA THR A 193 -15.82 -2.08 -11.05
C THR A 193 -15.59 -0.60 -10.66
N ASN A 194 -14.34 -0.22 -10.40
CA ASN A 194 -13.96 1.16 -10.05
C ASN A 194 -14.00 2.08 -11.28
N ASN A 195 -15.15 2.21 -11.92
CA ASN A 195 -15.30 2.94 -13.18
C ASN A 195 -14.83 4.41 -13.08
N GLU A 196 -15.13 5.06 -11.98
CA GLU A 196 -14.76 6.46 -11.78
C GLU A 196 -13.23 6.62 -11.64
N GLY A 197 -12.59 5.74 -10.87
CA GLY A 197 -11.13 5.72 -10.78
C GLY A 197 -10.46 5.46 -12.13
N LEU A 198 -11.03 4.55 -12.93
CA LEU A 198 -10.51 4.26 -14.27
C LEU A 198 -10.64 5.45 -15.21
N ARG A 199 -11.81 6.13 -15.26
CA ARG A 199 -12.00 7.35 -16.07
C ARG A 199 -11.02 8.45 -15.70
N ARG A 200 -10.83 8.72 -14.40
CA ARG A 200 -9.87 9.73 -13.91
C ARG A 200 -8.43 9.45 -14.33
N ARG A 201 -8.11 8.19 -14.62
CA ARG A 201 -6.79 7.73 -15.06
C ARG A 201 -6.69 7.54 -16.57
N GLY A 202 -7.68 8.03 -17.33
CA GLY A 202 -7.64 8.07 -18.80
C GLY A 202 -8.01 6.77 -19.50
N PHE A 203 -8.62 5.81 -18.82
CA PHE A 203 -9.14 4.61 -19.47
C PHE A 203 -10.29 4.97 -20.42
N THR A 204 -10.25 4.47 -21.64
CA THR A 204 -11.32 4.69 -22.63
C THR A 204 -12.60 3.97 -22.23
N SER A 205 -13.73 4.38 -22.82
CA SER A 205 -15.03 3.72 -22.61
C SER A 205 -14.98 2.23 -23.00
N ASP A 206 -14.26 1.89 -24.06
CA ASP A 206 -14.10 0.50 -24.53
C ASP A 206 -13.27 -0.33 -23.54
N GLN A 207 -12.17 0.23 -23.03
CA GLN A 207 -11.37 -0.45 -22.00
C GLN A 207 -12.20 -0.69 -20.72
N ILE A 208 -12.97 0.28 -20.28
CA ILE A 208 -13.86 0.14 -19.12
C ILE A 208 -14.95 -0.91 -19.42
N LEU A 209 -15.46 -0.98 -20.64
CA LEU A 209 -16.43 -2.01 -21.03
C LEU A 209 -15.83 -3.40 -20.92
N GLU A 210 -14.60 -3.62 -21.38
CA GLU A 210 -13.89 -4.92 -21.26
C GLU A 210 -13.67 -5.31 -19.79
N VAL A 211 -13.25 -4.38 -18.95
CA VAL A 211 -13.12 -4.59 -17.49
C VAL A 211 -14.46 -5.00 -16.88
N ARG A 212 -15.58 -4.37 -17.28
CA ARG A 212 -16.92 -4.74 -16.81
C ARG A 212 -17.37 -6.11 -17.29
N ARG A 213 -17.01 -6.52 -18.51
CA ARG A 213 -17.27 -7.87 -19.02
C ARG A 213 -16.50 -8.92 -18.22
N ALA A 214 -15.22 -8.67 -17.92
CA ALA A 214 -14.42 -9.54 -17.08
C ALA A 214 -14.97 -9.66 -15.65
N TYR A 215 -15.42 -8.53 -15.05
CA TYR A 215 -16.11 -8.54 -13.76
C TYR A 215 -17.38 -9.40 -13.78
N LYS A 216 -18.20 -9.31 -14.84
CA LYS A 216 -19.39 -10.16 -14.98
C LYS A 216 -19.04 -11.64 -15.04
N ALA A 217 -17.99 -12.00 -15.78
CA ALA A 217 -17.51 -13.38 -15.85
C ALA A 217 -17.12 -13.93 -14.46
N LEU A 218 -16.44 -13.11 -13.64
CA LEU A 218 -16.04 -13.51 -12.27
C LEU A 218 -17.20 -13.64 -11.29
N TYR A 219 -18.23 -12.79 -11.39
CA TYR A 219 -19.18 -12.61 -10.28
C TYR A 219 -20.65 -12.70 -10.65
N ARG A 220 -21.02 -12.76 -11.91
CA ARG A 220 -22.44 -12.65 -12.36
C ARG A 220 -22.89 -13.73 -13.35
N GLU A 221 -21.98 -14.51 -13.87
CA GLU A 221 -22.31 -15.54 -14.90
C GLU A 221 -22.38 -16.95 -14.31
N ASN A 222 -22.31 -17.10 -13.00
CA ASN A 222 -22.31 -18.40 -12.31
C ASN A 222 -21.24 -19.39 -12.81
N LEU A 223 -20.14 -18.87 -13.32
CA LEU A 223 -19.00 -19.69 -13.74
C LEU A 223 -18.19 -20.16 -12.53
N THR A 224 -17.53 -21.30 -12.66
CA THR A 224 -16.46 -21.65 -11.75
C THR A 224 -15.33 -20.62 -11.83
N LEU A 225 -14.45 -20.54 -10.83
CA LEU A 225 -13.31 -19.63 -10.92
C LEU A 225 -12.38 -20.01 -12.09
N GLU A 226 -12.25 -21.30 -12.38
CA GLU A 226 -11.44 -21.82 -13.47
C GLU A 226 -12.00 -21.41 -14.84
N ASP A 227 -13.30 -21.60 -15.07
CA ASP A 227 -13.97 -21.19 -16.30
C ASP A 227 -13.93 -19.68 -16.50
N ALA A 228 -14.14 -18.91 -15.43
CA ALA A 228 -14.03 -17.45 -15.48
C ALA A 228 -12.61 -17.01 -15.85
N ARG A 229 -11.58 -17.63 -15.28
CA ARG A 229 -10.16 -17.38 -15.62
C ARG A 229 -9.88 -17.67 -17.08
N ALA A 230 -10.31 -18.83 -17.59
CA ALA A 230 -10.14 -19.21 -18.98
C ALA A 230 -10.83 -18.20 -19.92
N LYS A 231 -12.07 -17.81 -19.62
CA LYS A 231 -12.82 -16.82 -20.39
C LYS A 231 -12.14 -15.46 -20.41
N ILE A 232 -11.64 -14.98 -19.26
CA ILE A 232 -10.94 -13.69 -19.14
C ILE A 232 -9.61 -13.73 -19.89
N ALA A 233 -8.85 -14.82 -19.77
CA ALA A 233 -7.59 -15.00 -20.50
C ALA A 233 -7.80 -14.98 -22.01
N ALA A 234 -8.84 -15.65 -22.52
CA ALA A 234 -9.18 -15.60 -23.94
C ALA A 234 -9.57 -14.17 -24.40
N ALA A 235 -10.33 -13.44 -23.59
CA ALA A 235 -10.69 -12.05 -23.90
C ALA A 235 -9.48 -11.11 -23.90
N ALA A 236 -8.51 -11.34 -23.04
CA ALA A 236 -7.31 -10.51 -22.89
C ALA A 236 -6.44 -10.47 -24.16
N VAL A 237 -6.53 -11.48 -25.04
CA VAL A 237 -5.83 -11.50 -26.35
C VAL A 237 -6.18 -10.26 -27.18
N ASN A 238 -7.45 -9.85 -27.19
CA ASN A 238 -7.93 -8.68 -27.92
C ASN A 238 -8.17 -7.46 -27.02
N ALA A 239 -8.01 -7.60 -25.71
CA ALA A 239 -8.22 -6.55 -24.72
C ALA A 239 -7.04 -6.51 -23.73
N PRO A 240 -5.86 -5.94 -24.09
CA PRO A 240 -4.67 -5.92 -23.25
C PRO A 240 -4.88 -5.27 -21.87
N VAL A 241 -5.89 -4.42 -21.72
CA VAL A 241 -6.30 -3.83 -20.45
C VAL A 241 -6.59 -4.87 -19.37
N LEU A 242 -6.91 -6.11 -19.76
CA LEU A 242 -7.22 -7.21 -18.84
C LEU A 242 -5.97 -7.97 -18.35
N ALA A 243 -4.78 -7.71 -18.92
CA ALA A 243 -3.55 -8.41 -18.53
C ALA A 243 -3.30 -8.44 -17.01
N PRO A 244 -3.42 -7.33 -16.27
CA PRO A 244 -3.23 -7.36 -14.82
C PRO A 244 -4.21 -8.28 -14.08
N LEU A 245 -5.43 -8.41 -14.60
CA LEU A 245 -6.43 -9.30 -14.00
C LEU A 245 -6.08 -10.77 -14.27
N VAL A 246 -5.61 -11.09 -15.48
CA VAL A 246 -5.14 -12.43 -15.83
C VAL A 246 -3.97 -12.84 -14.94
N GLU A 247 -2.96 -11.98 -14.82
CA GLU A 247 -1.78 -12.20 -13.98
C GLU A 247 -2.15 -12.39 -12.50
N PHE A 248 -3.02 -11.53 -11.98
CA PHE A 248 -3.49 -11.63 -10.60
C PHE A 248 -4.19 -12.96 -10.31
N LEU A 249 -5.05 -13.41 -11.21
CA LEU A 249 -5.80 -14.65 -11.08
C LEU A 249 -4.95 -15.90 -11.32
N ALA A 250 -3.81 -15.79 -12.00
CA ALA A 250 -2.89 -16.91 -12.22
C ALA A 250 -2.14 -17.31 -10.95
N VAL A 251 -1.90 -16.36 -10.05
CA VAL A 251 -1.15 -16.61 -8.81
C VAL A 251 -2.11 -17.10 -7.71
N PRO A 252 -1.87 -18.27 -7.10
CA PRO A 252 -2.64 -18.73 -5.95
C PRO A 252 -2.57 -17.72 -4.79
N GLY A 253 -3.69 -17.58 -4.07
CA GLY A 253 -3.81 -16.69 -2.92
C GLY A 253 -4.83 -17.23 -1.92
N ARG A 254 -5.36 -16.36 -1.07
CA ARG A 254 -6.39 -16.71 -0.07
C ARG A 254 -7.79 -17.02 -0.66
N GLY A 255 -7.91 -17.00 -1.97
CA GLY A 255 -9.19 -16.97 -2.67
C GLY A 255 -9.72 -15.54 -2.83
N ILE A 256 -10.41 -15.29 -3.92
CA ILE A 256 -10.99 -13.96 -4.16
C ILE A 256 -12.24 -13.73 -3.29
N VAL A 257 -12.47 -12.48 -2.90
CA VAL A 257 -13.74 -12.06 -2.25
C VAL A 257 -14.94 -12.43 -3.13
N ARG A 258 -16.00 -12.96 -2.48
CA ARG A 258 -17.26 -13.37 -3.16
C ARG A 258 -18.49 -13.08 -2.33
#